data_e618591153d69acab3d24195dd52e359
#
_entry.id   e618591153d69acab3d24195dd52e359
#
_cell.length_a   1.000
_cell.length_b   1.000
_cell.length_c   1.000
_cell.angle_alpha   90.00
_cell.angle_beta   90.00
_cell.angle_gamma   90.00
#
_symmetry.space_group_name_H-M   'P 1'
#
loop_
_entity.id
_entity.type
_entity.pdbx_description
1 polymer ?
#
loop_
_entity_poly.entity_id
_entity_poly.type
_entity_poly.pdbx_seq_one_letter_code
_entity_poly.pdbx_strand_id
1 'polypeptide(L)'
;DPIPLDYRLFEPYPNPFNAQTTIEFSLPLKDVMTIKVHDISGKEVRSLVHGIFDSGEHKVHWNASNLSSGIYFIRMESRHFVDTKKISLIK
;
A
#
# COMPACT_ATOMS: atom_id res chain seq x y z
N ASP A 1 -18.09 10.10 -9.71
CA ASP A 1 -17.10 10.55 -8.71
C ASP A 1 -16.02 11.39 -9.38
N PRO A 2 -15.59 12.44 -8.68
CA PRO A 2 -14.51 13.27 -9.23
C PRO A 2 -13.21 12.47 -9.35
N ILE A 3 -12.44 12.76 -10.39
CA ILE A 3 -11.11 12.17 -10.56
C ILE A 3 -10.17 12.85 -9.55
N PRO A 4 -9.37 12.08 -8.79
CA PRO A 4 -8.39 12.68 -7.90
C PRO A 4 -7.42 13.60 -8.64
N LEU A 5 -7.01 14.68 -7.99
CA LEU A 5 -6.07 15.63 -8.57
C LEU A 5 -4.61 15.16 -8.45
N ASP A 6 -4.34 14.29 -7.50
CA ASP A 6 -2.98 13.85 -7.19
C ASP A 6 -2.91 12.35 -6.97
N TYR A 7 -1.70 11.82 -7.13
CA TYR A 7 -1.38 10.51 -6.58
C TYR A 7 -1.40 10.62 -5.06
N ARG A 8 -1.91 9.57 -4.41
CA ARG A 8 -1.94 9.54 -2.96
C ARG A 8 -1.93 8.12 -2.43
N LEU A 9 -1.13 7.90 -1.40
CA LEU A 9 -1.17 6.69 -0.60
C LEU A 9 -1.70 7.10 0.77
N PHE A 10 -2.89 6.61 1.13
CA PHE A 10 -3.52 6.94 2.40
C PHE A 10 -2.92 6.11 3.52
N GLU A 11 -3.12 6.57 4.76
CA GLU A 11 -2.72 5.76 5.91
C GLU A 11 -3.50 4.45 5.90
N PRO A 12 -2.80 3.30 6.02
CA PRO A 12 -3.51 2.02 6.13
C PRO A 12 -4.38 1.97 7.38
N TYR A 13 -5.49 1.26 7.30
CA TYR A 13 -6.38 1.13 8.44
C TYR A 13 -6.90 -0.30 8.57
N PRO A 14 -6.91 -0.85 9.79
CA PRO A 14 -6.33 -0.30 11.00
C PRO A 14 -4.80 -0.28 10.98
N ASN A 15 -4.23 0.61 11.77
CA ASN A 15 -2.79 0.70 12.01
C ASN A 15 -2.59 1.19 13.45
N PRO A 16 -2.09 0.38 14.39
CA PRO A 16 -1.62 -1.00 14.20
C PRO A 16 -2.72 -1.96 13.78
N PHE A 17 -2.33 -3.08 13.20
CA PHE A 17 -3.31 -4.05 12.73
C PHE A 17 -3.00 -5.45 13.24
N ASN A 18 -4.06 -6.27 13.30
CA ASN A 18 -3.94 -7.67 13.69
C ASN A 18 -4.41 -8.52 12.52
N ALA A 19 -3.42 -9.05 11.81
CA ALA A 19 -3.55 -9.91 10.65
C ALA A 19 -4.02 -9.21 9.38
N GLN A 20 -5.02 -8.32 9.42
CA GLN A 20 -5.58 -7.74 8.20
C GLN A 20 -5.66 -6.22 8.28
N THR A 21 -5.37 -5.57 7.18
CA THR A 21 -5.46 -4.13 7.04
C THR A 21 -5.87 -3.76 5.61
N THR A 22 -6.35 -2.55 5.43
CA THR A 22 -6.76 -2.03 4.12
C THR A 22 -5.84 -0.89 3.71
N ILE A 23 -5.41 -0.93 2.48
CA ILE A 23 -4.56 0.11 1.88
C ILE A 23 -5.37 0.78 0.79
N GLU A 24 -5.54 2.10 0.89
CA GLU A 24 -6.20 2.90 -0.13
C GLU A 24 -5.19 3.76 -0.86
N PHE A 25 -5.40 3.93 -2.14
CA PHE A 25 -4.57 4.81 -2.95
C PHE A 25 -5.39 5.45 -4.05
N SER A 26 -4.90 6.56 -4.58
CA SER A 26 -5.58 7.26 -5.65
C SER A 26 -4.61 7.65 -6.75
N LEU A 27 -5.15 7.76 -7.97
CA LEU A 27 -4.40 8.10 -9.18
C LEU A 27 -5.16 9.20 -9.93
N PRO A 28 -4.45 10.25 -10.36
CA PRO A 28 -5.09 11.29 -11.19
C PRO A 28 -5.28 10.87 -12.63
N LEU A 29 -4.54 9.85 -13.08
CA LEU A 29 -4.62 9.35 -14.44
C LEU A 29 -4.27 7.86 -14.45
N LYS A 30 -4.59 7.18 -15.53
CA LYS A 30 -4.27 5.77 -15.71
C LYS A 30 -2.75 5.58 -15.70
N ASP A 31 -2.27 4.63 -14.90
CA ASP A 31 -0.85 4.42 -14.71
C ASP A 31 -0.53 2.99 -14.27
N VAL A 32 0.72 2.62 -14.45
CA VAL A 32 1.25 1.39 -13.87
C VAL A 32 1.49 1.63 -12.38
N MET A 33 1.05 0.68 -11.58
CA MET A 33 1.09 0.83 -10.13
C MET A 33 1.67 -0.42 -9.49
N THR A 34 2.56 -0.21 -8.52
CA THR A 34 3.14 -1.28 -7.72
C THR A 34 3.02 -0.91 -6.25
N ILE A 35 2.54 -1.83 -5.43
CA ILE A 35 2.53 -1.67 -3.97
C ILE A 35 3.21 -2.89 -3.39
N LYS A 36 4.28 -2.65 -2.64
CA LYS A 36 5.09 -3.70 -2.02
C LYS A 36 5.23 -3.44 -0.54
N VAL A 37 5.44 -4.52 0.20
CA VAL A 37 5.68 -4.45 1.64
C VAL A 37 7.13 -4.85 1.89
N HIS A 38 7.82 -4.04 2.69
CA HIS A 38 9.20 -4.27 3.10
C HIS A 38 9.27 -4.37 4.62
N ASP A 39 10.20 -5.19 5.13
CA ASP A 39 10.46 -5.25 6.56
C ASP A 39 11.45 -4.15 6.96
N ILE A 40 11.85 -4.12 8.25
CA ILE A 40 12.72 -3.06 8.76
C ILE A 40 14.14 -3.14 8.18
N SER A 41 14.53 -4.26 7.61
CA SER A 41 15.84 -4.38 6.96
C SER A 41 15.81 -3.90 5.51
N GLY A 42 14.62 -3.55 5.00
CA GLY A 42 14.43 -3.14 3.62
C GLY A 42 14.16 -4.28 2.67
N LYS A 43 14.00 -5.49 3.19
CA LYS A 43 13.73 -6.66 2.36
C LYS A 43 12.25 -6.68 1.96
N GLU A 44 11.98 -6.92 0.68
CA GLU A 44 10.62 -7.08 0.20
C GLU A 44 10.07 -8.41 0.72
N VAL A 45 8.95 -8.36 1.43
CA VAL A 45 8.32 -9.56 1.98
C VAL A 45 7.02 -9.91 1.27
N ARG A 46 6.43 -8.96 0.53
CA ARG A 46 5.18 -9.19 -0.20
C ARG A 46 5.01 -8.18 -1.31
N SER A 47 4.46 -8.62 -2.43
CA SER A 47 3.99 -7.73 -3.49
C SER A 47 2.47 -7.78 -3.47
N LEU A 48 1.82 -6.65 -3.21
CA LEU A 48 0.36 -6.60 -3.07
C LEU A 48 -0.33 -6.24 -4.37
N VAL A 49 0.27 -5.34 -5.13
CA VAL A 49 -0.33 -4.80 -6.35
C VAL A 49 0.75 -4.65 -7.41
N HIS A 50 0.44 -5.08 -8.62
CA HIS A 50 1.30 -4.84 -9.78
C HIS A 50 0.43 -4.87 -11.03
N GLY A 51 0.34 -3.74 -11.71
CA GLY A 51 -0.44 -3.68 -12.93
C GLY A 51 -0.88 -2.27 -13.27
N ILE A 52 -1.74 -2.18 -14.29
CA ILE A 52 -2.27 -0.92 -14.78
C ILE A 52 -3.60 -0.67 -14.09
N PHE A 53 -3.77 0.53 -13.54
CA PHE A 53 -4.99 0.94 -12.87
C PHE A 53 -5.54 2.20 -13.51
N ASP A 54 -6.86 2.31 -13.58
CA ASP A 54 -7.52 3.51 -14.07
C ASP A 54 -7.41 4.63 -13.03
N SER A 55 -7.61 5.86 -13.48
CA SER A 55 -7.72 6.99 -12.56
C SER A 55 -8.85 6.74 -11.56
N GLY A 56 -8.69 7.26 -10.35
CA GLY A 56 -9.69 7.09 -9.30
C GLY A 56 -9.09 6.58 -8.01
N GLU A 57 -9.98 6.16 -7.12
CA GLU A 57 -9.60 5.61 -5.83
C GLU A 57 -9.70 4.09 -5.86
N HIS A 58 -8.73 3.44 -5.22
CA HIS A 58 -8.66 1.99 -5.17
C HIS A 58 -8.33 1.51 -3.77
N LYS A 59 -8.73 0.30 -3.47
CA LYS A 59 -8.45 -0.34 -2.18
C LYS A 59 -7.87 -1.72 -2.42
N VAL A 60 -6.95 -2.10 -1.54
CA VAL A 60 -6.43 -3.46 -1.51
C VAL A 60 -6.39 -3.92 -0.06
N HIS A 61 -6.77 -5.18 0.17
CA HIS A 61 -6.74 -5.79 1.49
C HIS A 61 -5.48 -6.64 1.61
N TRP A 62 -4.81 -6.51 2.74
CA TRP A 62 -3.61 -7.29 3.00
C TRP A 62 -3.80 -8.15 4.22
N ASN A 63 -3.60 -9.46 4.04
CA ASN A 63 -3.62 -10.42 5.14
C ASN A 63 -2.18 -10.84 5.43
N ALA A 64 -1.67 -10.44 6.58
CA ALA A 64 -0.30 -10.67 7.01
C ALA A 64 -0.19 -11.77 8.06
N SER A 65 -1.15 -12.71 8.09
CA SER A 65 -1.17 -13.74 9.11
C SER A 65 0.08 -14.63 9.11
N ASN A 66 0.80 -14.69 8.00
CA ASN A 66 2.02 -15.48 7.86
C ASN A 66 3.28 -14.73 8.27
N LEU A 67 3.16 -13.46 8.65
CA LEU A 67 4.32 -12.64 9.00
C LEU A 67 4.42 -12.48 10.50
N SER A 68 5.63 -12.22 10.98
CA SER A 68 5.89 -11.96 12.39
C SER A 68 5.41 -10.58 12.79
N SER A 69 5.03 -10.40 14.05
CA SER A 69 4.74 -9.09 14.61
C SER A 69 5.95 -8.17 14.39
N GLY A 70 5.69 -6.93 14.08
CA GLY A 70 6.77 -5.97 13.86
C GLY A 70 6.33 -4.83 12.97
N ILE A 71 7.32 -4.04 12.56
CA ILE A 71 7.11 -2.87 11.74
C ILE A 71 7.38 -3.23 10.29
N TYR A 72 6.50 -2.77 9.41
CA TYR A 72 6.61 -2.96 7.97
C TYR A 72 6.40 -1.63 7.27
N PHE A 73 6.88 -1.55 6.04
CA PHE A 73 6.73 -0.37 5.20
C PHE A 73 5.98 -0.74 3.94
N ILE A 74 4.93 0.03 3.65
CA ILE A 74 4.14 -0.15 2.44
C ILE A 74 4.60 0.92 1.46
N ARG A 75 5.14 0.48 0.33
CA ARG A 75 5.68 1.40 -0.69
C ARG A 75 4.81 1.34 -1.93
N MET A 76 4.26 2.49 -2.30
CA MET A 76 3.52 2.68 -3.54
C MET A 76 4.41 3.36 -4.56
N GLU A 77 4.45 2.80 -5.75
CA GLU A 77 5.33 3.30 -6.80
C GLU A 77 4.60 3.32 -8.13
N SER A 78 4.70 4.43 -8.83
CA SER A 78 4.17 4.60 -10.18
C SER A 78 5.22 5.29 -11.04
N ARG A 79 4.86 5.69 -12.26
CA ARG A 79 5.80 6.40 -13.13
C ARG A 79 6.21 7.76 -12.57
N HIS A 80 5.30 8.41 -11.85
CA HIS A 80 5.48 9.81 -11.42
C HIS A 80 5.36 10.00 -9.93
N PHE A 81 5.27 8.92 -9.15
CA PHE A 81 4.99 9.03 -7.73
C PHE A 81 5.57 7.87 -6.96
N VAL A 82 6.14 8.18 -5.79
CA VAL A 82 6.59 7.19 -4.82
C VAL A 82 6.24 7.70 -3.43
N ASP A 83 5.63 6.86 -2.62
CA ASP A 83 5.37 7.17 -1.22
C ASP A 83 5.45 5.90 -0.41
N THR A 84 5.76 6.07 0.87
CA THR A 84 5.93 4.94 1.80
C THR A 84 5.20 5.26 3.10
N LYS A 85 4.46 4.28 3.60
CA LYS A 85 3.77 4.38 4.90
C LYS A 85 4.28 3.30 5.83
N LYS A 86 4.48 3.66 7.08
CA LYS A 86 4.87 2.72 8.13
C LYS A 86 3.63 2.10 8.73
N ILE A 87 3.67 0.80 9.00
CA ILE A 87 2.55 0.09 9.60
C ILE A 87 3.08 -0.93 10.61
N SER A 88 2.32 -1.14 11.68
CA SER A 88 2.70 -2.07 12.74
C SER A 88 1.76 -3.26 12.77
N LEU A 89 2.34 -4.45 12.68
CA LEU A 89 1.59 -5.71 12.82
C LEU A 89 1.71 -6.19 14.25
N ILE A 90 0.56 -6.40 14.88
CA ILE A 90 0.46 -6.87 16.25
C ILE A 90 -0.26 -8.21 16.24
N LYS A 91 0.36 -9.23 16.79
CA LYS A 91 -0.26 -10.56 16.94
C LYS A 91 -0.48 -10.91 18.38
#